data_349d6fe52c758375597890feab41e89e
#
_entry.id   349d6fe52c758375597890feab41e89e
#
_cell.length_a   1.000
_cell.length_b   1.000
_cell.length_c   1.000
_cell.angle_alpha   90.00
_cell.angle_beta   90.00
_cell.angle_gamma   90.00
#
_symmetry.space_group_name_H-M   'P 1'
#
loop_
_entity.id
_entity.type
_entity.pdbx_description
1 polymer ?
#
loop_
_entity_poly.entity_id
_entity_poly.type
_entity_poly.pdbx_seq_one_letter_code
_entity_poly.pdbx_strand_id
1 'polypeptide(L)'
;MHGRIKFRVGRIVWLALAKDGERMGCGFPIEMRQAAVDAEPHKFELPGPSDMRFNWIHVRLDAIDADEMRDLVEEAWSRTVPLYVAEEYGRTQGYR
;
A
#
# COMPACT_ATOMS: atom_id res chain seq x y z
N MET A 1 18.23 5.51 -2.07
CA MET A 1 17.38 5.78 -1.91
C MET A 1 17.00 7.01 -2.14
N HIS A 2 17.60 7.60 -2.67
CA HIS A 2 17.34 8.91 -2.87
C HIS A 2 16.14 9.14 -3.68
N GLY A 3 15.39 10.15 -3.37
CA GLY A 3 14.21 10.54 -4.11
C GLY A 3 12.97 9.72 -3.84
N ARG A 4 13.02 8.83 -2.86
CA ARG A 4 11.84 8.09 -2.44
C ARG A 4 11.35 8.57 -1.11
N ILE A 5 10.04 8.70 -1.00
CA ILE A 5 9.39 9.02 0.27
C ILE A 5 8.84 7.72 0.83
N LYS A 6 9.22 7.38 2.05
CA LYS A 6 8.82 6.14 2.69
C LYS A 6 8.11 6.44 4.00
N PHE A 7 7.06 5.70 4.27
CA PHE A 7 6.32 5.79 5.51
C PHE A 7 6.52 4.50 6.29
N ARG A 8 6.81 4.62 7.58
CA ARG A 8 7.19 3.48 8.41
C ARG A 8 6.37 3.42 9.68
N VAL A 9 6.19 2.19 10.17
CA VAL A 9 5.77 1.95 11.54
C VAL A 9 6.88 1.11 12.13
N GLY A 10 7.63 1.69 13.08
CA GLY A 10 8.85 1.07 13.58
C GLY A 10 9.84 0.89 12.44
N ARG A 11 10.21 -0.35 12.15
CA ARG A 11 11.15 -0.65 11.07
C ARG A 11 10.44 -1.07 9.79
N ILE A 12 9.13 -1.16 9.82
CA ILE A 12 8.36 -1.66 8.68
C ILE A 12 7.98 -0.51 7.76
N VAL A 13 8.42 -0.60 6.51
CA VAL A 13 7.97 0.33 5.48
C VAL A 13 6.66 -0.21 4.94
N TRP A 14 5.60 0.57 5.05
CA TRP A 14 4.28 0.12 4.61
C TRP A 14 3.74 0.94 3.43
N LEU A 15 4.43 2.01 3.08
CA LEU A 15 4.05 2.86 1.96
C LEU A 15 5.30 3.54 1.44
N ALA A 16 5.46 3.59 0.13
CA ALA A 16 6.58 4.28 -0.49
C ALA A 16 6.11 4.93 -1.78
N LEU A 17 6.53 6.16 -2.00
CA LEU A 17 6.24 6.87 -3.25
C LEU A 17 7.48 6.80 -4.12
N ALA A 18 7.28 6.46 -5.39
CA ALA A 18 8.39 6.39 -6.32
C ALA A 18 8.95 7.77 -6.61
N LYS A 19 10.20 7.80 -6.99
CA LYS A 19 10.90 9.04 -7.29
C LYS A 19 10.19 9.86 -8.36
N ASP A 20 9.62 9.19 -9.36
CA ASP A 20 8.96 9.88 -10.47
C ASP A 20 7.55 10.37 -10.12
N GLY A 21 7.03 10.02 -8.95
CA GLY A 21 5.70 10.42 -8.54
C GLY A 21 4.57 9.71 -9.25
N GLU A 22 4.88 8.67 -10.04
CA GLU A 22 3.87 7.99 -10.85
C GLU A 22 3.37 6.70 -10.21
N ARG A 23 4.15 6.14 -9.30
CA ARG A 23 3.81 4.87 -8.65
C ARG A 23 3.98 4.96 -7.17
N MET A 24 3.20 4.14 -6.46
CA MET A 24 3.44 3.94 -5.04
C MET A 24 3.53 2.45 -4.78
N GLY A 25 4.33 2.07 -3.79
CA GLY A 25 4.32 0.72 -3.27
C GLY A 25 3.62 0.74 -1.92
N CYS A 26 2.84 -0.27 -1.62
CA CYS A 26 2.17 -0.33 -0.32
C CYS A 26 2.00 -1.77 0.12
N GLY A 27 1.76 -1.93 1.43
CA GLY A 27 1.54 -3.24 2.01
C GLY A 27 0.32 -3.90 1.40
N PHE A 28 0.43 -5.18 1.03
CA PHE A 28 -0.66 -5.90 0.39
C PHE A 28 -0.39 -7.39 0.53
N PRO A 29 -1.39 -8.20 0.85
CA PRO A 29 -1.17 -9.63 1.06
C PRO A 29 -0.62 -10.33 -0.18
N ILE A 30 0.45 -11.10 0.01
CA ILE A 30 1.08 -11.83 -1.09
C ILE A 30 0.07 -12.74 -1.79
N GLU A 31 -0.76 -13.42 -1.01
CA GLU A 31 -1.67 -14.41 -1.55
C GLU A 31 -2.78 -13.81 -2.41
N MET A 32 -3.02 -12.50 -2.28
CA MET A 32 -4.05 -11.82 -3.07
C MET A 32 -3.46 -11.00 -4.21
N ARG A 33 -2.14 -10.89 -4.24
CA ARG A 33 -1.47 -9.95 -5.13
C ARG A 33 -1.67 -10.27 -6.61
N GLN A 34 -1.48 -11.53 -6.97
CA GLN A 34 -1.60 -11.92 -8.38
C GLN A 34 -3.01 -11.70 -8.89
N ALA A 35 -4.01 -12.02 -8.06
CA ALA A 35 -5.41 -11.80 -8.45
C ALA A 35 -5.70 -10.32 -8.69
N ALA A 36 -5.15 -9.44 -7.85
CA ALA A 36 -5.35 -8.01 -8.02
C ALA A 36 -4.74 -7.51 -9.33
N VAL A 37 -3.52 -7.95 -9.63
CA VAL A 37 -2.85 -7.57 -10.88
C VAL A 37 -3.63 -8.10 -12.08
N ASP A 38 -4.08 -9.35 -12.00
CA ASP A 38 -4.83 -9.96 -13.11
C ASP A 38 -6.15 -9.25 -13.34
N ALA A 39 -6.82 -8.84 -12.26
CA ALA A 39 -8.12 -8.18 -12.38
C ALA A 39 -8.01 -6.75 -12.90
N GLU A 40 -6.95 -6.03 -12.49
CA GLU A 40 -6.80 -4.62 -12.85
C GLU A 40 -5.35 -4.32 -13.21
N PRO A 41 -4.86 -4.86 -14.35
CA PRO A 41 -3.46 -4.71 -14.71
C PRO A 41 -3.06 -3.28 -15.04
N HIS A 42 -4.03 -2.42 -15.34
CA HIS A 42 -3.76 -1.00 -15.59
C HIS A 42 -3.49 -0.24 -14.28
N LYS A 43 -3.87 -0.82 -13.17
CA LYS A 43 -3.79 -0.16 -11.87
C LYS A 43 -2.70 -0.76 -10.99
N PHE A 44 -2.58 -2.09 -10.97
CA PHE A 44 -1.66 -2.80 -10.08
C PHE A 44 -0.56 -3.47 -10.86
N GLU A 45 0.64 -3.49 -10.26
CA GLU A 45 1.80 -4.15 -10.83
C GLU A 45 2.49 -4.95 -9.74
N LEU A 46 3.09 -6.06 -10.13
CA LEU A 46 3.90 -6.83 -9.20
C LEU A 46 5.14 -6.03 -8.84
N PRO A 47 5.63 -6.17 -7.60
CA PRO A 47 6.88 -5.51 -7.23
C PRO A 47 8.06 -6.12 -7.95
N GLY A 48 9.21 -5.46 -7.89
CA GLY A 48 10.42 -6.00 -8.47
C GLY A 48 10.84 -7.29 -7.79
N PRO A 49 11.76 -8.05 -8.44
CA PRO A 49 12.13 -9.37 -7.91
C PRO A 49 12.60 -9.37 -6.47
N SER A 50 13.30 -8.34 -6.04
CA SER A 50 13.83 -8.29 -4.67
C SER A 50 12.73 -8.11 -3.64
N ASP A 51 11.57 -7.59 -4.04
CA ASP A 51 10.47 -7.31 -3.12
C ASP A 51 9.34 -8.32 -3.21
N MET A 52 9.44 -9.30 -4.10
CA MET A 52 8.37 -10.28 -4.29
C MET A 52 8.09 -11.12 -3.05
N ARG A 53 9.08 -11.27 -2.18
CA ARG A 53 8.92 -12.05 -0.95
C ARG A 53 8.19 -11.31 0.16
N PHE A 54 7.94 -10.01 -0.05
CA PHE A 54 7.27 -9.20 0.97
C PHE A 54 5.80 -9.02 0.61
N ASN A 55 4.98 -8.67 1.59
CA ASN A 55 3.57 -8.31 1.39
C ASN A 55 3.55 -6.89 0.80
N TRP A 56 3.68 -6.81 -0.51
CA TRP A 56 3.91 -5.54 -1.19
C TRP A 56 3.33 -5.57 -2.59
N ILE A 57 2.74 -4.47 -3.04
CA ILE A 57 2.24 -4.33 -4.40
C ILE A 57 2.57 -2.93 -4.89
N HIS A 58 2.69 -2.77 -6.20
CA HIS A 58 2.87 -1.46 -6.80
C HIS A 58 1.56 -0.99 -7.41
N VAL A 59 1.28 0.31 -7.30
CA VAL A 59 0.05 0.92 -7.77
C VAL A 59 0.40 2.10 -8.66
N ARG A 60 -0.26 2.18 -9.80
CA ARG A 60 -0.08 3.32 -10.72
C ARG A 60 -0.99 4.44 -10.25
N LEU A 61 -0.39 5.56 -9.87
CA LEU A 61 -1.15 6.66 -9.28
C LEU A 61 -2.07 7.34 -10.29
N ASP A 62 -1.74 7.30 -11.57
CA ASP A 62 -2.58 7.89 -12.60
C ASP A 62 -3.82 7.04 -12.91
N ALA A 63 -3.89 5.84 -12.35
CA ALA A 63 -5.02 4.93 -12.59
C ALA A 63 -6.01 4.88 -11.44
N ILE A 64 -5.76 5.63 -10.35
CA ILE A 64 -6.64 5.63 -9.19
C ILE A 64 -7.02 7.06 -8.83
N ASP A 65 -8.16 7.22 -8.17
CA ASP A 65 -8.57 8.53 -7.69
C ASP A 65 -8.23 8.67 -6.21
N ALA A 66 -8.57 9.82 -5.64
CA ALA A 66 -8.22 10.11 -4.24
C ALA A 66 -8.88 9.15 -3.27
N ASP A 67 -10.11 8.73 -3.55
CA ASP A 67 -10.81 7.80 -2.66
C ASP A 67 -10.18 6.43 -2.68
N GLU A 68 -9.81 5.92 -3.85
CA GLU A 68 -9.12 4.65 -3.96
C GLU A 68 -7.76 4.72 -3.28
N MET A 69 -7.05 5.83 -3.46
CA MET A 69 -5.76 5.99 -2.82
C MET A 69 -5.89 5.95 -1.31
N ARG A 70 -6.88 6.64 -0.78
CA ARG A 70 -7.13 6.63 0.66
C ARG A 70 -7.39 5.22 1.17
N ASP A 71 -8.25 4.47 0.46
CA ASP A 71 -8.58 3.12 0.88
C ASP A 71 -7.35 2.22 0.89
N LEU A 72 -6.52 2.30 -0.15
CA LEU A 72 -5.31 1.50 -0.22
C LEU A 72 -4.33 1.85 0.89
N VAL A 73 -4.17 3.13 1.16
CA VAL A 73 -3.27 3.60 2.20
C VAL A 73 -3.75 3.17 3.57
N GLU A 74 -5.05 3.34 3.86
CA GLU A 74 -5.58 2.96 5.16
C GLU A 74 -5.52 1.45 5.38
N GLU A 75 -5.79 0.67 4.35
CA GLU A 75 -5.69 -0.77 4.48
C GLU A 75 -4.26 -1.23 4.71
N ALA A 76 -3.31 -0.63 3.99
CA ALA A 76 -1.91 -0.98 4.18
C ALA A 76 -1.45 -0.64 5.59
N TRP A 77 -1.85 0.53 6.07
CA TRP A 77 -1.52 0.96 7.42
C TRP A 77 -2.13 0.03 8.48
N SER A 78 -3.40 -0.32 8.30
CA SER A 78 -4.09 -1.14 9.29
C SER A 78 -3.50 -2.55 9.38
N ARG A 79 -2.91 -3.06 8.29
CA ARG A 79 -2.25 -4.36 8.33
C ARG A 79 -0.89 -4.29 9.00
N THR A 80 -0.33 -3.10 9.12
CA THR A 80 1.02 -2.91 9.65
C THR A 80 1.03 -2.64 11.14
N VAL A 81 0.05 -1.85 11.63
CA VAL A 81 -0.02 -1.51 13.05
C VAL A 81 -0.73 -2.60 13.83
N PRO A 82 -0.54 -2.65 15.16
CA PRO A 82 -1.29 -3.58 15.97
C PRO A 82 -2.79 -3.35 15.83
N LEU A 83 -3.56 -4.41 15.96
CA LEU A 83 -5.00 -4.35 15.73
C LEU A 83 -5.69 -3.27 16.56
N TYR A 84 -5.31 -3.15 17.84
CA TYR A 84 -5.98 -2.19 18.71
C TYR A 84 -5.74 -0.74 18.25
N VAL A 85 -4.59 -0.48 17.60
CA VAL A 85 -4.32 0.86 17.07
C VAL A 85 -5.21 1.13 15.87
N ALA A 86 -5.36 0.15 14.97
CA ALA A 86 -6.22 0.30 13.82
C ALA A 86 -7.67 0.51 14.23
N GLU A 87 -8.13 -0.23 15.24
CA GLU A 87 -9.50 -0.10 15.73
C GLU A 87 -9.74 1.27 16.35
N GLU A 88 -8.76 1.77 17.08
CA GLU A 88 -8.88 3.09 17.71
C GLU A 88 -8.97 4.18 16.64
N TYR A 89 -8.13 4.08 15.60
CA TYR A 89 -8.17 5.02 14.50
C TYR A 89 -9.53 5.00 13.80
N GLY A 90 -10.05 3.80 13.52
CA GLY A 90 -11.33 3.66 12.86
C GLY A 90 -12.45 4.31 13.67
N ARG A 91 -12.43 4.10 14.98
CA ARG A 91 -13.41 4.69 15.87
C ARG A 91 -13.34 6.21 15.85
N THR A 92 -12.10 6.73 15.87
CA THR A 92 -11.86 8.16 15.85
C THR A 92 -12.34 8.80 14.56
N GLN A 93 -12.19 8.08 13.45
CA GLN A 93 -12.58 8.59 12.14
C GLN A 93 -14.05 8.32 11.80
N GLY A 94 -14.77 7.63 12.68
CA GLY A 94 -16.19 7.37 12.45
C GLY A 94 -16.47 6.15 11.58
N TYR A 95 -15.48 5.34 11.37
CA TYR A 95 -15.71 4.11 10.61
C TYR A 95 -16.39 3.09 11.49
N ARG A 96 -16.82 2.13 10.97
CA ARG A 96 -17.21 1.13 11.83
C ARG A 96 -17.00 0.21 11.71
#